data_2abe92cd6ed38da4518a539fa1f9725b
#
_entry.id   2abe92cd6ed38da4518a539fa1f9725b
#
_cell.length_a   1.000
_cell.length_b   1.000
_cell.length_c   1.000
_cell.angle_alpha   90.00
_cell.angle_beta   90.00
_cell.angle_gamma   90.00
#
_symmetry.space_group_name_H-M   'P 1'
#
loop_
_entity.id
_entity.type
_entity.pdbx_description
1 polymer ?
#
loop_
_entity_poly.entity_id
_entity_poly.type
_entity_poly.pdbx_seq_one_letter_code
_entity_poly.pdbx_strand_id
1 'polypeptide(L)'
;MKKIVVIIISVIFIPFIITSFFYEYKLQHIQSGFNSNKDETVVRVLTKNNTVEKINLEDYLVGVVSGEVPVLFEKEAIKAQAVAARTYALKQIENHKNYEYDVKDDTSSQVYQTDEELRNKWGNNYDEYVKKIKECVNETEGEYVSYNNEVIYAFFFSTSNGKTEDNKNVFGKDLPYLKVVDSSFDESETKNFTTVKIVSLDDFYKQLNLEKSDELNITDIVRTESGRISSIMVNGKAFTGRDFQKRLSLRSNDFTIQKNNENITITTKGFGHGVGMSQYGANALAKRHKTYDEILKYYYQGTNLQKL
;
A
#
# COMPACT_ATOMS: atom_id res chain seq x y z
N MET A 1 -45.00 35.68 -37.09
CA MET A 1 -44.84 34.29 -36.60
C MET A 1 -43.43 33.72 -36.83
N LYS A 2 -42.87 33.69 -38.03
CA LYS A 2 -41.50 33.09 -38.29
C LYS A 2 -40.38 33.70 -37.44
N LYS A 3 -40.34 35.04 -37.18
CA LYS A 3 -39.30 35.67 -36.35
C LYS A 3 -39.39 35.30 -34.86
N ILE A 4 -40.58 35.10 -34.32
CA ILE A 4 -40.78 34.70 -32.92
C ILE A 4 -40.33 33.25 -32.70
N VAL A 5 -40.63 32.34 -33.64
CA VAL A 5 -40.19 30.96 -33.60
C VAL A 5 -38.66 30.84 -33.63
N VAL A 6 -37.97 31.62 -34.43
CA VAL A 6 -36.50 31.65 -34.49
C VAL A 6 -35.89 32.13 -33.18
N ILE A 7 -36.47 33.13 -32.52
CA ILE A 7 -36.01 33.66 -31.22
C ILE A 7 -36.20 32.61 -30.14
N ILE A 8 -37.33 31.92 -30.09
CA ILE A 8 -37.60 30.85 -29.09
C ILE A 8 -36.61 29.67 -29.28
N ILE A 9 -36.37 29.25 -30.51
CA ILE A 9 -35.42 28.21 -30.82
C ILE A 9 -34.01 28.63 -30.38
N SER A 10 -33.58 29.86 -30.64
CA SER A 10 -32.26 30.38 -30.23
C SER A 10 -32.11 30.43 -28.71
N VAL A 11 -33.14 30.83 -27.95
CA VAL A 11 -33.08 30.92 -26.50
C VAL A 11 -32.96 29.52 -25.84
N ILE A 12 -33.53 28.49 -26.47
CA ILE A 12 -33.48 27.11 -25.95
C ILE A 12 -32.19 26.40 -26.36
N PHE A 13 -31.72 26.59 -27.59
CA PHE A 13 -30.57 25.84 -28.13
C PHE A 13 -29.20 26.46 -27.79
N ILE A 14 -29.11 27.79 -27.65
CA ILE A 14 -27.84 28.46 -27.31
C ILE A 14 -27.28 27.99 -25.96
N PRO A 15 -28.05 27.91 -24.87
CA PRO A 15 -27.53 27.34 -23.61
C PRO A 15 -27.07 25.88 -23.75
N PHE A 16 -27.77 25.07 -24.56
CA PHE A 16 -27.38 23.68 -24.79
C PHE A 16 -26.07 23.56 -25.58
N ILE A 17 -25.86 24.39 -26.57
CA ILE A 17 -24.62 24.46 -27.35
C ILE A 17 -23.47 24.95 -26.45
N ILE A 18 -23.71 25.97 -25.62
CA ILE A 18 -22.72 26.52 -24.70
C ILE A 18 -22.35 25.48 -23.65
N THR A 19 -23.31 24.79 -23.06
CA THR A 19 -23.02 23.71 -22.06
C THR A 19 -22.31 22.52 -22.69
N SER A 20 -22.66 22.12 -23.92
CA SER A 20 -21.98 21.07 -24.67
C SER A 20 -20.54 21.48 -25.01
N PHE A 21 -20.33 22.73 -25.42
CA PHE A 21 -18.99 23.27 -25.71
C PHE A 21 -18.10 23.38 -24.45
N PHE A 22 -18.69 23.77 -23.30
CA PHE A 22 -18.01 23.77 -22.01
C PHE A 22 -17.73 22.36 -21.51
N TYR A 23 -18.62 21.41 -21.79
CA TYR A 23 -18.42 20.00 -21.43
C TYR A 23 -17.30 19.38 -22.28
N GLU A 24 -17.30 19.59 -23.59
CA GLU A 24 -16.23 19.17 -24.51
C GLU A 24 -14.89 19.88 -24.18
N TYR A 25 -14.92 21.18 -23.89
CA TYR A 25 -13.75 21.95 -23.46
C TYR A 25 -13.19 21.41 -22.11
N LYS A 26 -14.07 21.08 -21.16
CA LYS A 26 -13.67 20.49 -19.89
C LYS A 26 -13.12 19.07 -20.08
N LEU A 27 -13.70 18.26 -20.97
CA LEU A 27 -13.17 16.94 -21.33
C LEU A 27 -11.82 17.05 -22.05
N GLN A 28 -11.66 17.97 -23.00
CA GLN A 28 -10.38 18.20 -23.68
C GLN A 28 -9.32 18.74 -22.71
N HIS A 29 -9.66 19.61 -21.77
CA HIS A 29 -8.71 20.11 -20.77
C HIS A 29 -8.39 19.07 -19.68
N ILE A 30 -9.27 18.13 -19.40
CA ILE A 30 -8.95 16.94 -18.59
C ILE A 30 -8.01 16.01 -19.36
N GLN A 31 -8.15 15.91 -20.69
CA GLN A 31 -7.26 15.13 -21.56
C GLN A 31 -5.99 15.88 -21.99
N SER A 32 -6.00 17.21 -22.09
CA SER A 32 -4.85 18.00 -22.54
C SER A 32 -3.91 18.50 -21.46
N GLY A 33 -4.15 18.14 -20.18
CA GLY A 33 -3.21 18.35 -19.08
C GLY A 33 -1.96 17.45 -19.15
N PHE A 34 -1.85 16.58 -20.17
CA PHE A 34 -0.72 15.67 -20.37
C PHE A 34 -0.22 15.75 -21.82
N ASN A 35 0.40 16.86 -22.19
CA ASN A 35 1.29 16.91 -23.35
C ASN A 35 2.65 17.46 -22.90
N SER A 36 3.47 16.60 -22.32
CA SER A 36 4.91 16.75 -22.33
C SER A 36 5.51 15.60 -23.12
N ASN A 37 6.23 15.89 -24.20
CA ASN A 37 7.13 14.98 -24.92
C ASN A 37 8.31 14.57 -24.00
N LYS A 38 8.03 13.77 -22.97
CA LYS A 38 8.99 12.94 -22.26
C LYS A 38 8.59 11.50 -22.56
N ASP A 39 9.56 10.64 -22.78
CA ASP A 39 9.32 9.19 -22.86
C ASP A 39 8.57 8.77 -21.59
N GLU A 40 7.25 8.62 -21.70
CA GLU A 40 6.40 8.32 -20.55
C GLU A 40 6.72 6.92 -20.05
N THR A 41 7.15 6.80 -18.82
CA THR A 41 7.40 5.50 -18.20
C THR A 41 6.07 4.75 -18.06
N VAL A 42 5.99 3.55 -18.62
CA VAL A 42 4.81 2.70 -18.62
C VAL A 42 5.01 1.51 -17.71
N VAL A 43 4.02 1.20 -16.88
CA VAL A 43 3.95 0.01 -16.03
C VAL A 43 3.04 -1.03 -16.68
N ARG A 44 3.52 -2.26 -16.81
CA ARG A 44 2.72 -3.41 -17.26
C ARG A 44 2.10 -4.10 -16.05
N VAL A 45 0.79 -3.98 -15.91
CA VAL A 45 0.03 -4.47 -14.75
C VAL A 45 -0.73 -5.73 -15.12
N LEU A 46 -0.47 -6.85 -14.45
CA LEU A 46 -1.33 -8.03 -14.53
C LEU A 46 -2.56 -7.80 -13.64
N THR A 47 -3.69 -7.59 -14.26
CA THR A 47 -4.96 -7.27 -13.58
C THR A 47 -5.62 -8.51 -12.97
N LYS A 48 -6.59 -8.29 -12.08
CA LYS A 48 -7.46 -9.36 -11.50
C LYS A 48 -8.17 -10.20 -12.56
N ASN A 49 -8.39 -9.65 -13.76
CA ASN A 49 -8.99 -10.35 -14.91
C ASN A 49 -7.99 -11.19 -15.71
N ASN A 50 -6.77 -11.32 -15.23
CA ASN A 50 -5.68 -12.05 -15.88
C ASN A 50 -5.31 -11.49 -17.27
N THR A 51 -5.43 -10.17 -17.44
CA THR A 51 -4.99 -9.39 -18.61
C THR A 51 -3.84 -8.47 -18.23
N VAL A 52 -2.93 -8.21 -19.17
CA VAL A 52 -1.84 -7.25 -18.96
C VAL A 52 -2.24 -5.89 -19.54
N GLU A 53 -2.34 -4.89 -18.69
CA GLU A 53 -2.60 -3.51 -19.08
C GLU A 53 -1.33 -2.68 -19.01
N LYS A 54 -1.16 -1.77 -19.98
CA LYS A 54 -0.08 -0.80 -20.01
C LYS A 54 -0.62 0.55 -19.51
N ILE A 55 -0.13 1.00 -18.37
CA ILE A 55 -0.62 2.20 -17.69
C ILE A 55 0.56 3.17 -17.54
N ASN A 56 0.34 4.47 -17.79
CA ASN A 56 1.33 5.49 -17.48
C ASN A 56 1.68 5.42 -15.98
N LEU A 57 2.97 5.58 -15.62
CA LEU A 57 3.44 5.43 -14.24
C LEU A 57 2.70 6.33 -13.26
N GLU A 58 2.51 7.61 -13.60
CA GLU A 58 1.86 8.55 -12.67
C GLU A 58 0.35 8.27 -12.54
N ASP A 59 -0.33 7.85 -13.61
CA ASP A 59 -1.72 7.41 -13.54
C ASP A 59 -1.88 6.11 -12.73
N TYR A 60 -0.95 5.16 -12.91
CA TYR A 60 -0.87 3.95 -12.09
C TYR A 60 -0.74 4.29 -10.60
N LEU A 61 0.09 5.28 -10.26
CA LEU A 61 0.31 5.69 -8.88
C LEU A 61 -0.94 6.28 -8.23
N VAL A 62 -1.81 6.97 -8.97
CA VAL A 62 -3.09 7.43 -8.42
C VAL A 62 -3.93 6.24 -7.93
N GLY A 63 -4.02 5.18 -8.73
CA GLY A 63 -4.73 3.95 -8.35
C GLY A 63 -4.08 3.22 -7.17
N VAL A 64 -2.74 3.11 -7.18
CA VAL A 64 -2.00 2.45 -6.08
C VAL A 64 -2.12 3.21 -4.77
N VAL A 65 -1.83 4.50 -4.74
CA VAL A 65 -1.90 5.31 -3.51
C VAL A 65 -3.31 5.30 -2.94
N SER A 66 -4.33 5.34 -3.80
CA SER A 66 -5.75 5.25 -3.41
C SER A 66 -6.12 3.88 -2.83
N GLY A 67 -5.43 2.82 -3.27
CA GLY A 67 -5.62 1.45 -2.76
C GLY A 67 -4.89 1.20 -1.44
N GLU A 68 -3.70 1.76 -1.28
CA GLU A 68 -2.77 1.46 -0.22
C GLU A 68 -2.99 2.25 1.08
N VAL A 69 -3.33 3.54 0.99
CA VAL A 69 -3.47 4.39 2.18
C VAL A 69 -4.86 5.02 2.30
N PRO A 70 -5.34 5.28 3.53
CA PRO A 70 -6.53 6.08 3.75
C PRO A 70 -6.35 7.49 3.18
N VAL A 71 -7.29 7.95 2.36
CA VAL A 71 -7.27 9.30 1.77
C VAL A 71 -7.27 10.42 2.81
N LEU A 72 -7.72 10.12 4.04
CA LEU A 72 -7.72 11.05 5.17
C LEU A 72 -6.36 11.23 5.84
N PHE A 73 -5.32 10.50 5.40
CA PHE A 73 -3.96 10.74 5.87
C PHE A 73 -3.48 12.16 5.51
N GLU A 74 -2.49 12.65 6.27
CA GLU A 74 -1.82 13.92 5.99
C GLU A 74 -1.18 13.91 4.59
N LYS A 75 -1.16 15.07 3.90
CA LYS A 75 -0.61 15.17 2.55
C LYS A 75 0.84 14.67 2.48
N GLU A 76 1.66 14.98 3.47
CA GLU A 76 3.07 14.53 3.50
C GLU A 76 3.20 13.00 3.60
N ALA A 77 2.31 12.33 4.30
CA ALA A 77 2.27 10.86 4.31
C ALA A 77 1.84 10.27 2.95
N ILE A 78 0.86 10.90 2.30
CA ILE A 78 0.40 10.49 0.96
C ILE A 78 1.51 10.71 -0.08
N LYS A 79 2.25 11.83 -0.02
CA LYS A 79 3.43 12.09 -0.86
C LYS A 79 4.53 11.04 -0.63
N ALA A 80 4.84 10.74 0.63
CA ALA A 80 5.81 9.68 0.95
C ALA A 80 5.40 8.33 0.36
N GLN A 81 4.10 7.99 0.44
CA GLN A 81 3.55 6.77 -0.18
C GLN A 81 3.67 6.82 -1.71
N ALA A 82 3.39 7.95 -2.35
CA ALA A 82 3.50 8.12 -3.80
C ALA A 82 4.95 7.88 -4.27
N VAL A 83 5.93 8.48 -3.60
CA VAL A 83 7.36 8.30 -3.91
C VAL A 83 7.80 6.85 -3.64
N ALA A 84 7.38 6.23 -2.53
CA ALA A 84 7.70 4.84 -2.23
C ALA A 84 7.10 3.89 -3.27
N ALA A 85 5.83 4.09 -3.65
CA ALA A 85 5.15 3.28 -4.66
C ALA A 85 5.78 3.43 -6.05
N ARG A 86 6.16 4.66 -6.44
CA ARG A 86 6.90 4.93 -7.68
C ARG A 86 8.24 4.20 -7.69
N THR A 87 9.00 4.31 -6.60
CA THR A 87 10.29 3.64 -6.45
C THR A 87 10.16 2.13 -6.58
N TYR A 88 9.14 1.55 -5.93
CA TYR A 88 8.85 0.12 -6.05
C TYR A 88 8.50 -0.27 -7.49
N ALA A 89 7.62 0.48 -8.16
CA ALA A 89 7.24 0.21 -9.55
C ALA A 89 8.45 0.29 -10.49
N LEU A 90 9.29 1.31 -10.37
CA LEU A 90 10.53 1.45 -11.15
C LEU A 90 11.46 0.26 -10.92
N LYS A 91 11.61 -0.20 -9.66
CA LYS A 91 12.42 -1.39 -9.35
C LYS A 91 11.85 -2.67 -9.96
N GLN A 92 10.53 -2.80 -10.01
CA GLN A 92 9.88 -3.94 -10.67
C GLN A 92 10.04 -3.89 -12.18
N ILE A 93 9.90 -2.74 -12.83
CA ILE A 93 10.17 -2.54 -14.25
C ILE A 93 11.62 -2.96 -14.56
N GLU A 94 12.58 -2.55 -13.74
CA GLU A 94 13.98 -2.94 -13.90
C GLU A 94 14.18 -4.46 -13.78
N ASN A 95 13.57 -5.10 -12.79
CA ASN A 95 13.70 -6.52 -12.53
C ASN A 95 12.97 -7.39 -13.58
N HIS A 96 11.87 -6.88 -14.15
CA HIS A 96 10.97 -7.65 -15.02
C HIS A 96 11.07 -7.28 -16.51
N LYS A 97 12.20 -6.74 -16.97
CA LYS A 97 12.41 -6.37 -18.39
C LYS A 97 12.09 -7.48 -19.39
N ASN A 98 12.31 -8.72 -19.01
CA ASN A 98 12.08 -9.90 -19.86
C ASN A 98 10.80 -10.67 -19.50
N TYR A 99 9.94 -10.13 -18.64
CA TYR A 99 8.69 -10.74 -18.24
C TYR A 99 7.51 -10.08 -18.96
N GLU A 100 6.37 -10.76 -18.98
CA GLU A 100 5.16 -10.26 -19.60
C GLU A 100 4.57 -9.03 -18.89
N TYR A 101 4.71 -8.96 -17.56
CA TYR A 101 4.24 -7.87 -16.71
C TYR A 101 5.30 -7.47 -15.66
N ASP A 102 5.16 -6.25 -15.13
CA ASP A 102 6.06 -5.71 -14.11
C ASP A 102 5.52 -5.94 -12.69
N VAL A 103 4.21 -5.76 -12.52
CA VAL A 103 3.53 -5.85 -11.24
C VAL A 103 2.20 -6.58 -11.38
N LYS A 104 1.67 -7.09 -10.26
CA LYS A 104 0.31 -7.63 -10.16
C LYS A 104 -0.59 -6.67 -9.40
N ASP A 105 -1.86 -6.63 -9.78
CA ASP A 105 -2.89 -5.91 -9.04
C ASP A 105 -3.40 -6.77 -7.86
N ASP A 106 -2.50 -7.05 -6.91
CA ASP A 106 -2.81 -7.75 -5.67
C ASP A 106 -1.77 -7.43 -4.58
N THR A 107 -1.98 -7.99 -3.38
CA THR A 107 -1.12 -7.80 -2.21
C THR A 107 0.28 -8.44 -2.36
N SER A 108 0.57 -9.18 -3.44
CA SER A 108 1.92 -9.69 -3.72
C SER A 108 2.82 -8.64 -4.38
N SER A 109 2.22 -7.57 -4.93
CA SER A 109 2.91 -6.41 -5.48
C SER A 109 2.42 -5.12 -4.81
N GLN A 110 1.47 -4.41 -5.44
CA GLN A 110 0.84 -3.20 -4.92
C GLN A 110 -0.66 -3.25 -5.24
N VAL A 111 -1.50 -2.90 -4.27
CA VAL A 111 -2.95 -2.85 -4.49
C VAL A 111 -3.27 -1.69 -5.43
N TYR A 112 -3.71 -2.02 -6.64
CA TYR A 112 -4.16 -1.04 -7.62
C TYR A 112 -5.68 -0.98 -7.63
N GLN A 113 -6.25 0.21 -7.70
CA GLN A 113 -7.69 0.44 -7.86
C GLN A 113 -7.97 1.24 -9.12
N THR A 114 -8.88 0.72 -9.93
CA THR A 114 -9.37 1.42 -11.13
C THR A 114 -10.24 2.62 -10.76
N ASP A 115 -10.44 3.54 -11.71
CA ASP A 115 -11.32 4.70 -11.52
C ASP A 115 -12.76 4.28 -11.14
N GLU A 116 -13.26 3.20 -11.73
CA GLU A 116 -14.58 2.64 -11.41
C GLU A 116 -14.63 2.10 -9.97
N GLU A 117 -13.62 1.35 -9.53
CA GLU A 117 -13.53 0.87 -8.15
C GLU A 117 -13.44 2.03 -7.14
N LEU A 118 -12.73 3.11 -7.48
CA LEU A 118 -12.63 4.31 -6.65
C LEU A 118 -13.94 5.08 -6.58
N ARG A 119 -14.69 5.21 -7.70
CA ARG A 119 -16.05 5.80 -7.68
C ARG A 119 -16.99 5.01 -6.79
N ASN A 120 -16.96 3.69 -6.89
CA ASN A 120 -17.77 2.80 -6.04
C ASN A 120 -17.36 2.90 -4.56
N LYS A 121 -16.05 2.98 -4.28
CA LYS A 121 -15.50 3.07 -2.91
C LYS A 121 -15.83 4.40 -2.23
N TRP A 122 -15.75 5.51 -2.93
CA TRP A 122 -15.84 6.85 -2.36
C TRP A 122 -17.17 7.56 -2.61
N GLY A 123 -17.98 7.09 -3.58
CA GLY A 123 -19.30 7.63 -3.87
C GLY A 123 -19.27 9.15 -4.07
N ASN A 124 -20.06 9.89 -3.30
CA ASN A 124 -20.15 11.35 -3.41
C ASN A 124 -18.85 12.10 -3.10
N ASN A 125 -17.90 11.47 -2.42
CA ASN A 125 -16.62 12.10 -2.07
C ASN A 125 -15.52 11.83 -3.12
N TYR A 126 -15.85 11.11 -4.20
CA TYR A 126 -14.87 10.69 -5.21
C TYR A 126 -14.05 11.87 -5.76
N ASP A 127 -14.70 12.94 -6.22
CA ASP A 127 -14.03 14.07 -6.87
C ASP A 127 -13.05 14.78 -5.91
N GLU A 128 -13.43 14.94 -4.65
CA GLU A 128 -12.58 15.55 -3.62
C GLU A 128 -11.37 14.66 -3.31
N TYR A 129 -11.62 13.37 -3.10
CA TYR A 129 -10.61 12.43 -2.66
C TYR A 129 -9.60 12.11 -3.77
N VAL A 130 -10.06 11.89 -5.01
CA VAL A 130 -9.18 11.67 -6.14
C VAL A 130 -8.33 12.91 -6.44
N LYS A 131 -8.90 14.12 -6.28
CA LYS A 131 -8.17 15.37 -6.42
C LYS A 131 -7.01 15.45 -5.42
N LYS A 132 -7.26 15.16 -4.14
CA LYS A 132 -6.22 15.16 -3.10
C LYS A 132 -5.08 14.19 -3.42
N ILE A 133 -5.41 12.96 -3.87
CA ILE A 133 -4.40 11.96 -4.23
C ILE A 133 -3.59 12.44 -5.45
N LYS A 134 -4.28 12.90 -6.51
CA LYS A 134 -3.61 13.44 -7.72
C LYS A 134 -2.69 14.61 -7.41
N GLU A 135 -3.11 15.54 -6.56
CA GLU A 135 -2.24 16.64 -6.10
C GLU A 135 -0.95 16.10 -5.46
N CYS A 136 -1.04 15.12 -4.53
CA CYS A 136 0.13 14.56 -3.87
C CYS A 136 1.05 13.79 -4.84
N VAL A 137 0.50 13.05 -5.81
CA VAL A 137 1.26 12.35 -6.84
C VAL A 137 1.98 13.35 -7.74
N ASN A 138 1.29 14.40 -8.21
CA ASN A 138 1.86 15.44 -9.09
C ASN A 138 2.93 16.27 -8.37
N GLU A 139 2.73 16.63 -7.10
CA GLU A 139 3.72 17.38 -6.32
C GLU A 139 5.04 16.62 -6.12
N THR A 140 5.03 15.30 -6.30
CA THR A 140 6.20 14.41 -6.22
C THR A 140 6.53 13.75 -7.57
N GLU A 141 6.01 14.29 -8.69
CA GLU A 141 6.18 13.71 -10.02
C GLU A 141 7.64 13.40 -10.35
N GLY A 142 7.89 12.16 -10.79
CA GLY A 142 9.21 11.66 -11.17
C GLY A 142 10.16 11.41 -10.00
N GLU A 143 9.81 11.73 -8.76
CA GLU A 143 10.70 11.53 -7.61
C GLU A 143 10.72 10.06 -7.15
N TYR A 144 11.92 9.54 -6.90
CA TYR A 144 12.13 8.19 -6.42
C TYR A 144 13.29 8.11 -5.41
N VAL A 145 13.32 7.04 -4.63
CA VAL A 145 14.34 6.81 -3.61
C VAL A 145 15.48 5.95 -4.19
N SER A 146 16.71 6.39 -3.96
CA SER A 146 17.93 5.68 -4.38
C SER A 146 18.89 5.42 -3.23
N TYR A 147 19.70 4.39 -3.36
CA TYR A 147 20.85 4.10 -2.52
C TYR A 147 22.05 3.80 -3.42
N ASN A 148 23.17 4.50 -3.24
CA ASN A 148 24.34 4.43 -4.14
C ASN A 148 23.99 4.62 -5.63
N ASN A 149 23.08 5.56 -5.92
CA ASN A 149 22.55 5.88 -7.26
C ASN A 149 21.74 4.75 -7.93
N GLU A 150 21.37 3.70 -7.20
CA GLU A 150 20.47 2.65 -7.70
C GLU A 150 19.09 2.79 -7.08
N VAL A 151 18.04 2.49 -7.85
CA VAL A 151 16.66 2.42 -7.36
C VAL A 151 16.55 1.35 -6.29
N ILE A 152 15.99 1.68 -5.12
CA ILE A 152 15.87 0.75 -4.00
C ILE A 152 14.65 -0.17 -4.11
N TYR A 153 14.61 -1.21 -3.26
CA TYR A 153 13.38 -1.92 -2.93
C TYR A 153 12.61 -1.12 -1.87
N ALA A 154 11.75 -0.20 -2.28
CA ALA A 154 10.98 0.64 -1.37
C ALA A 154 9.75 -0.11 -0.85
N PHE A 155 9.97 -1.14 -0.01
CA PHE A 155 8.87 -1.87 0.63
C PHE A 155 8.15 -0.99 1.65
N PHE A 156 6.83 -1.18 1.74
CA PHE A 156 5.98 -0.53 2.72
C PHE A 156 4.92 -1.51 3.24
N PHE A 157 4.32 -1.21 4.34
CA PHE A 157 3.31 -2.06 4.99
C PHE A 157 2.38 -1.19 5.86
N SER A 158 1.25 -1.75 6.25
CA SER A 158 0.20 -0.97 6.93
C SER A 158 0.66 -0.40 8.27
N THR A 159 0.92 -1.26 9.27
CA THR A 159 1.11 -0.84 10.67
C THR A 159 2.23 -1.64 11.32
N SER A 160 3.21 -0.98 11.92
CA SER A 160 4.26 -1.64 12.69
C SER A 160 3.70 -2.24 14.00
N ASN A 161 4.50 -3.07 14.64
CA ASN A 161 4.26 -3.51 16.02
C ASN A 161 5.00 -2.64 17.06
N GLY A 162 5.46 -1.46 16.64
CA GLY A 162 6.33 -0.54 17.38
C GLY A 162 7.72 -0.42 16.77
N LYS A 163 8.11 -1.34 15.86
CA LYS A 163 9.38 -1.31 15.12
C LYS A 163 9.19 -1.84 13.70
N THR A 164 10.00 -1.36 12.76
CA THR A 164 10.13 -2.02 11.46
C THR A 164 10.95 -3.30 11.58
N GLU A 165 10.95 -4.14 10.55
CA GLU A 165 11.70 -5.39 10.50
C GLU A 165 12.89 -5.28 9.53
N ASP A 166 14.00 -5.95 9.84
CA ASP A 166 15.12 -6.09 8.92
C ASP A 166 14.73 -6.94 7.70
N ASN A 167 15.05 -6.44 6.53
CA ASN A 167 14.73 -7.13 5.27
C ASN A 167 15.30 -8.56 5.20
N LYS A 168 16.44 -8.81 5.82
CA LYS A 168 17.07 -10.13 5.89
C LYS A 168 16.15 -11.18 6.51
N ASN A 169 15.40 -10.80 7.54
CA ASN A 169 14.51 -11.72 8.26
C ASN A 169 13.24 -12.08 7.48
N VAL A 170 12.87 -11.26 6.48
CA VAL A 170 11.62 -11.42 5.73
C VAL A 170 11.85 -11.89 4.30
N PHE A 171 12.80 -11.27 3.60
CA PHE A 171 13.09 -11.50 2.18
C PHE A 171 14.48 -12.10 1.92
N GLY A 172 15.27 -12.36 2.98
CA GLY A 172 16.55 -13.07 2.91
C GLY A 172 17.75 -12.23 2.45
N LYS A 173 17.55 -10.99 1.97
CA LYS A 173 18.63 -10.10 1.53
C LYS A 173 19.00 -9.10 2.63
N ASP A 174 20.26 -8.94 2.92
CA ASP A 174 20.77 -7.88 3.79
C ASP A 174 20.86 -6.57 2.98
N LEU A 175 19.91 -5.67 3.19
CA LEU A 175 19.84 -4.38 2.53
C LEU A 175 20.09 -3.26 3.55
N PRO A 176 21.14 -2.45 3.38
CA PRO A 176 21.58 -1.49 4.40
C PRO A 176 20.55 -0.39 4.68
N TYR A 177 19.66 -0.12 3.74
CA TYR A 177 18.60 0.88 3.85
C TYR A 177 17.26 0.32 4.39
N LEU A 178 17.13 -1.00 4.66
CA LEU A 178 15.93 -1.66 5.18
C LEU A 178 16.24 -2.35 6.51
N LYS A 179 16.49 -1.56 7.53
CA LYS A 179 16.84 -1.97 8.88
C LYS A 179 15.71 -1.73 9.87
N VAL A 180 15.90 -2.23 11.09
CA VAL A 180 14.97 -1.98 12.18
C VAL A 180 15.05 -0.50 12.58
N VAL A 181 13.91 0.20 12.52
CA VAL A 181 13.75 1.56 13.04
C VAL A 181 12.57 1.60 14.01
N ASP A 182 12.60 2.54 14.95
CA ASP A 182 11.48 2.78 15.86
C ASP A 182 10.26 3.25 15.07
N SER A 183 9.11 2.72 15.37
CA SER A 183 7.82 3.14 14.82
C SER A 183 6.73 2.96 15.88
N SER A 184 7.08 3.23 17.15
CA SER A 184 6.21 3.10 18.32
C SER A 184 4.98 4.00 18.25
N PHE A 185 5.07 5.09 17.51
CA PHE A 185 3.98 6.04 17.28
C PHE A 185 2.83 5.48 16.45
N ASP A 186 2.99 4.35 15.77
CA ASP A 186 1.90 3.68 15.05
C ASP A 186 0.73 3.29 15.96
N GLU A 187 1.03 2.99 17.24
CA GLU A 187 0.02 2.55 18.20
C GLU A 187 -1.09 3.59 18.40
N SER A 188 -0.75 4.88 18.40
CA SER A 188 -1.72 5.95 18.55
C SER A 188 -2.51 6.27 17.28
N GLU A 189 -2.07 5.79 16.13
CA GLU A 189 -2.65 6.13 14.82
C GLU A 189 -3.79 5.21 14.40
N THR A 190 -3.90 4.03 14.99
CA THR A 190 -4.95 3.08 14.61
C THR A 190 -5.53 2.32 15.81
N LYS A 191 -6.86 2.21 15.84
CA LYS A 191 -7.55 1.39 16.83
C LYS A 191 -7.27 -0.11 16.68
N ASN A 192 -6.76 -0.53 15.52
CA ASN A 192 -6.47 -1.91 15.17
C ASN A 192 -4.98 -2.26 15.33
N PHE A 193 -4.23 -1.50 16.15
CA PHE A 193 -2.84 -1.81 16.46
C PHE A 193 -2.70 -3.19 17.10
N THR A 194 -3.57 -3.48 18.05
CA THR A 194 -3.70 -4.81 18.65
C THR A 194 -5.02 -5.44 18.22
N THR A 195 -4.97 -6.69 17.76
CA THR A 195 -6.16 -7.45 17.38
C THR A 195 -6.17 -8.81 18.03
N VAL A 196 -7.35 -9.31 18.35
CA VAL A 196 -7.57 -10.62 19.00
C VAL A 196 -8.33 -11.51 18.04
N LYS A 197 -7.81 -12.72 17.82
CA LYS A 197 -8.48 -13.79 17.09
C LYS A 197 -8.71 -14.96 18.04
N ILE A 198 -9.94 -15.46 18.08
CA ILE A 198 -10.30 -16.66 18.82
C ILE A 198 -10.60 -17.76 17.81
N VAL A 199 -9.97 -18.90 17.96
CA VAL A 199 -10.18 -20.09 17.13
C VAL A 199 -10.46 -21.30 18.03
N SER A 200 -11.26 -22.24 17.57
CA SER A 200 -11.43 -23.52 18.28
C SER A 200 -10.11 -24.30 18.29
N LEU A 201 -9.91 -25.15 19.28
CA LEU A 201 -8.73 -26.02 19.33
C LEU A 201 -8.66 -26.91 18.08
N ASP A 202 -9.80 -27.38 17.58
CA ASP A 202 -9.89 -28.21 16.38
C ASP A 202 -9.43 -27.45 15.12
N ASP A 203 -9.94 -26.23 14.92
CA ASP A 203 -9.53 -25.38 13.79
C ASP A 203 -8.06 -24.98 13.87
N PHE A 204 -7.56 -24.73 15.07
CA PHE A 204 -6.15 -24.42 15.30
C PHE A 204 -5.25 -25.55 14.81
N TYR A 205 -5.49 -26.80 15.26
CA TYR A 205 -4.73 -27.95 14.82
C TYR A 205 -4.89 -28.22 13.32
N LYS A 206 -6.11 -28.12 12.80
CA LYS A 206 -6.41 -28.29 11.38
C LYS A 206 -5.65 -27.29 10.51
N GLN A 207 -5.66 -25.97 10.87
CA GLN A 207 -4.98 -24.93 10.09
C GLN A 207 -3.45 -25.10 10.13
N LEU A 208 -2.89 -25.60 11.23
CA LEU A 208 -1.46 -25.91 11.35
C LEU A 208 -1.07 -27.25 10.72
N ASN A 209 -2.05 -28.05 10.27
CA ASN A 209 -1.84 -29.42 9.82
C ASN A 209 -1.10 -30.26 10.87
N LEU A 210 -1.68 -30.26 12.09
CA LEU A 210 -1.24 -31.03 13.24
C LEU A 210 -2.33 -32.03 13.65
N GLU A 211 -1.92 -33.15 14.24
CA GLU A 211 -2.85 -34.05 14.92
C GLU A 211 -3.41 -33.38 16.18
N LYS A 212 -4.72 -33.56 16.42
CA LYS A 212 -5.37 -32.99 17.59
C LYS A 212 -4.79 -33.66 18.85
N SER A 213 -4.51 -32.86 19.86
CA SER A 213 -4.06 -33.26 21.18
C SER A 213 -4.78 -32.45 22.24
N ASP A 214 -5.09 -33.07 23.36
CA ASP A 214 -5.65 -32.38 24.54
C ASP A 214 -4.63 -31.42 25.17
N GLU A 215 -3.33 -31.71 24.99
CA GLU A 215 -2.24 -30.87 25.43
C GLU A 215 -1.70 -30.03 24.29
N LEU A 216 -1.68 -28.70 24.47
CA LEU A 216 -1.01 -27.76 23.61
C LEU A 216 0.33 -27.39 24.23
N ASN A 217 1.40 -27.84 23.61
CA ASN A 217 2.76 -27.50 24.00
C ASN A 217 3.37 -26.52 22.97
N ILE A 218 3.65 -25.29 23.42
CA ILE A 218 4.29 -24.25 22.63
C ILE A 218 5.64 -23.95 23.25
N THR A 219 6.71 -24.19 22.48
CA THR A 219 8.10 -24.02 22.92
C THR A 219 8.93 -23.29 21.86
N ASP A 220 10.18 -23.00 22.19
CA ASP A 220 11.21 -22.48 21.29
C ASP A 220 10.75 -21.29 20.46
N ILE A 221 10.05 -20.33 21.12
CA ILE A 221 9.68 -19.08 20.51
C ILE A 221 10.91 -18.20 20.39
N VAL A 222 11.40 -18.05 19.16
CA VAL A 222 12.52 -17.14 18.84
C VAL A 222 11.96 -15.88 18.19
N ARG A 223 12.40 -14.71 18.68
CA ARG A 223 11.98 -13.41 18.16
C ARG A 223 13.16 -12.69 17.50
N THR A 224 12.83 -11.90 16.49
CA THR A 224 13.76 -10.96 15.84
C THR A 224 13.97 -9.72 16.72
N GLU A 225 14.88 -8.83 16.32
CA GLU A 225 15.10 -7.54 16.98
C GLU A 225 13.82 -6.66 17.03
N SER A 226 12.97 -6.80 16.01
CA SER A 226 11.69 -6.08 15.97
C SER A 226 10.63 -6.66 16.93
N GLY A 227 10.91 -7.79 17.59
CA GLY A 227 9.97 -8.49 18.45
C GLY A 227 9.06 -9.49 17.72
N ARG A 228 9.12 -9.57 16.40
CA ARG A 228 8.34 -10.53 15.61
C ARG A 228 8.87 -11.95 15.79
N ILE A 229 7.99 -12.94 15.70
CA ILE A 229 8.38 -14.33 15.82
C ILE A 229 9.07 -14.78 14.53
N SER A 230 10.32 -15.23 14.64
CA SER A 230 11.07 -15.86 13.55
C SER A 230 10.75 -17.35 13.46
N SER A 231 10.71 -18.04 14.61
CA SER A 231 10.34 -19.47 14.72
C SER A 231 9.55 -19.77 16.00
N ILE A 232 8.74 -20.82 15.95
CA ILE A 232 7.93 -21.31 17.04
C ILE A 232 7.75 -22.83 16.88
N MET A 233 7.76 -23.56 17.98
CA MET A 233 7.47 -24.98 17.97
C MET A 233 6.10 -25.24 18.62
N VAL A 234 5.27 -26.04 17.98
CA VAL A 234 3.94 -26.44 18.46
C VAL A 234 3.85 -27.95 18.42
N ASN A 235 3.68 -28.59 19.57
CA ASN A 235 3.63 -30.04 19.74
C ASN A 235 4.76 -30.76 18.98
N GLY A 236 6.00 -30.26 19.12
CA GLY A 236 7.19 -30.84 18.50
C GLY A 236 7.38 -30.51 16.99
N LYS A 237 6.45 -29.81 16.36
CA LYS A 237 6.59 -29.36 14.98
C LYS A 237 7.02 -27.90 14.91
N ALA A 238 8.08 -27.63 14.15
CA ALA A 238 8.60 -26.28 13.95
C ALA A 238 7.85 -25.53 12.83
N PHE A 239 7.61 -24.26 13.05
CA PHE A 239 7.06 -23.30 12.07
C PHE A 239 7.91 -22.06 12.05
N THR A 240 8.02 -21.42 10.89
CA THR A 240 8.43 -20.00 10.86
C THR A 240 7.27 -19.13 11.32
N GLY A 241 7.57 -17.98 11.94
CA GLY A 241 6.51 -17.04 12.34
C GLY A 241 5.62 -16.59 11.18
N ARG A 242 6.18 -16.48 9.98
CA ARG A 242 5.43 -16.13 8.77
C ARG A 242 4.53 -17.25 8.24
N ASP A 243 5.00 -18.53 8.27
CA ASP A 243 4.15 -19.66 7.91
C ASP A 243 2.99 -19.81 8.90
N PHE A 244 3.28 -19.64 10.19
CA PHE A 244 2.27 -19.61 11.24
C PHE A 244 1.25 -18.49 11.04
N GLN A 245 1.71 -17.27 10.80
CA GLN A 245 0.87 -16.11 10.45
C GLN A 245 -0.06 -16.41 9.28
N LYS A 246 0.49 -16.95 8.18
CA LYS A 246 -0.26 -17.27 6.96
C LYS A 246 -1.34 -18.32 7.21
N ARG A 247 -0.98 -19.45 7.87
CA ARG A 247 -1.91 -20.56 8.16
C ARG A 247 -3.09 -20.10 9.01
N LEU A 248 -2.82 -19.28 9.99
CA LEU A 248 -3.85 -18.79 10.92
C LEU A 248 -4.44 -17.45 10.48
N SER A 249 -4.10 -16.94 9.28
CA SER A 249 -4.57 -15.65 8.75
C SER A 249 -4.45 -14.51 9.78
N LEU A 250 -3.28 -14.40 10.42
CA LEU A 250 -2.97 -13.34 11.38
C LEU A 250 -2.52 -12.07 10.66
N ARG A 251 -2.71 -10.94 11.28
CA ARG A 251 -2.35 -9.64 10.69
C ARG A 251 -0.83 -9.43 10.59
N SER A 252 -0.07 -9.98 11.54
CA SER A 252 1.40 -9.96 11.55
C SER A 252 1.95 -11.22 12.21
N ASN A 253 3.26 -11.41 12.18
CA ASN A 253 3.95 -12.45 12.92
C ASN A 253 4.47 -11.99 14.31
N ASP A 254 3.98 -10.86 14.83
CA ASP A 254 4.11 -10.52 16.25
C ASP A 254 2.81 -10.87 16.96
N PHE A 255 2.81 -12.00 17.62
CA PHE A 255 1.64 -12.51 18.32
C PHE A 255 1.99 -13.22 19.63
N THR A 256 0.97 -13.35 20.48
CA THR A 256 0.96 -14.21 21.67
C THR A 256 -0.20 -15.19 21.58
N ILE A 257 -0.07 -16.36 22.20
CA ILE A 257 -1.06 -17.44 22.16
C ILE A 257 -1.42 -17.81 23.59
N GLN A 258 -2.72 -17.94 23.86
CA GLN A 258 -3.27 -18.43 25.14
C GLN A 258 -4.32 -19.50 24.86
N LYS A 259 -4.19 -20.67 25.51
CA LYS A 259 -5.21 -21.72 25.50
C LYS A 259 -6.23 -21.45 26.62
N ASN A 260 -7.50 -21.37 26.27
CA ASN A 260 -8.62 -21.20 27.19
C ASN A 260 -9.62 -22.33 26.94
N ASN A 261 -9.54 -23.40 27.72
CA ASN A 261 -10.36 -24.62 27.54
C ASN A 261 -10.25 -25.15 26.09
N GLU A 262 -11.34 -25.07 25.30
CA GLU A 262 -11.43 -25.57 23.93
C GLU A 262 -11.08 -24.48 22.87
N ASN A 263 -10.70 -23.31 23.32
CA ASN A 263 -10.37 -22.18 22.41
C ASN A 263 -8.92 -21.75 22.58
N ILE A 264 -8.38 -21.26 21.49
CA ILE A 264 -7.09 -20.57 21.42
C ILE A 264 -7.34 -19.08 21.16
N THR A 265 -6.85 -18.24 22.05
CA THR A 265 -6.84 -16.78 21.87
C THR A 265 -5.48 -16.36 21.36
N ILE A 266 -5.45 -15.71 20.20
CA ILE A 266 -4.23 -15.19 19.57
C ILE A 266 -4.33 -13.67 19.53
N THR A 267 -3.42 -13.01 20.21
CA THR A 267 -3.31 -11.54 20.21
C THR A 267 -2.17 -11.13 19.29
N THR A 268 -2.45 -10.32 18.29
CA THR A 268 -1.49 -9.88 17.27
C THR A 268 -1.27 -8.37 17.35
N LYS A 269 -0.02 -7.90 17.21
CA LYS A 269 0.32 -6.48 17.10
C LYS A 269 0.78 -6.12 15.69
N GLY A 270 0.28 -4.97 15.18
CA GLY A 270 0.61 -4.47 13.85
C GLY A 270 -0.10 -5.20 12.70
N PHE A 271 0.22 -4.79 11.46
CA PHE A 271 -0.32 -5.37 10.23
C PHE A 271 0.68 -5.30 9.07
N GLY A 272 1.00 -6.46 8.49
CA GLY A 272 1.91 -6.60 7.36
C GLY A 272 3.26 -7.21 7.74
N HIS A 273 4.18 -7.22 6.77
CA HIS A 273 5.49 -7.88 6.91
C HIS A 273 6.51 -7.10 7.75
N GLY A 274 6.29 -5.81 7.96
CA GLY A 274 7.12 -4.96 8.82
C GLY A 274 8.33 -4.30 8.15
N VAL A 275 8.70 -4.64 6.93
CA VAL A 275 9.90 -4.13 6.27
C VAL A 275 9.66 -2.80 5.58
N GLY A 276 10.55 -1.82 5.77
CA GLY A 276 10.49 -0.51 5.14
C GLY A 276 9.50 0.45 5.81
N MET A 277 8.73 1.22 5.04
CA MET A 277 7.88 2.28 5.56
C MET A 277 6.56 1.74 6.13
N SER A 278 6.27 2.07 7.40
CA SER A 278 4.93 1.92 7.96
C SER A 278 4.02 3.04 7.46
N GLN A 279 2.88 2.69 6.85
CA GLN A 279 1.92 3.67 6.32
C GLN A 279 1.29 4.51 7.45
N TYR A 280 0.87 3.87 8.54
CA TYR A 280 0.37 4.60 9.72
C TYR A 280 1.46 5.37 10.43
N GLY A 281 2.69 4.85 10.46
CA GLY A 281 3.85 5.55 10.99
C GLY A 281 4.22 6.78 10.18
N ALA A 282 4.16 6.70 8.85
CA ALA A 282 4.33 7.86 7.97
C ALA A 282 3.29 8.95 8.28
N ASN A 283 2.02 8.56 8.52
CA ASN A 283 0.98 9.50 8.92
C ASN A 283 1.25 10.15 10.29
N ALA A 284 1.72 9.37 11.26
CA ALA A 284 2.11 9.90 12.58
C ALA A 284 3.24 10.92 12.49
N LEU A 285 4.23 10.67 11.63
CA LEU A 285 5.34 11.60 11.39
C LEU A 285 4.86 12.88 10.68
N ALA A 286 3.97 12.75 9.67
CA ALA A 286 3.37 13.87 8.97
C ALA A 286 2.56 14.78 9.93
N LYS A 287 1.77 14.21 10.84
CA LYS A 287 1.09 14.96 11.92
C LYS A 287 2.04 15.70 12.87
N ARG A 288 3.29 15.23 12.95
CA ARG A 288 4.38 15.89 13.69
C ARG A 288 5.18 16.85 12.79
N HIS A 289 4.59 17.31 11.70
CA HIS A 289 5.16 18.26 10.74
C HIS A 289 6.41 17.78 10.02
N LYS A 290 6.62 16.45 9.91
CA LYS A 290 7.66 15.89 9.06
C LYS A 290 7.24 15.95 7.61
N THR A 291 8.14 16.39 6.73
CA THR A 291 7.95 16.38 5.28
C THR A 291 8.08 14.95 4.73
N TYR A 292 7.53 14.70 3.53
CA TYR A 292 7.63 13.38 2.88
C TYR A 292 9.09 12.93 2.69
N ASP A 293 10.01 13.84 2.39
CA ASP A 293 11.44 13.55 2.28
C ASP A 293 12.04 13.09 3.62
N GLU A 294 11.72 13.77 4.73
CA GLU A 294 12.15 13.35 6.05
C GLU A 294 11.56 11.99 6.44
N ILE A 295 10.28 11.73 6.08
CA ILE A 295 9.59 10.45 6.33
C ILE A 295 10.28 9.32 5.57
N LEU A 296 10.57 9.52 4.29
CA LEU A 296 11.25 8.53 3.46
C LEU A 296 12.66 8.21 4.00
N LYS A 297 13.45 9.21 4.34
CA LYS A 297 14.80 9.05 4.91
C LYS A 297 14.78 8.39 6.29
N TYR A 298 13.70 8.58 7.05
CA TYR A 298 13.51 7.91 8.34
C TYR A 298 13.40 6.39 8.18
N TYR A 299 12.58 5.93 7.24
CA TYR A 299 12.34 4.51 7.02
C TYR A 299 13.36 3.84 6.11
N TYR A 300 13.89 4.56 5.12
CA TYR A 300 14.90 4.08 4.17
C TYR A 300 16.23 4.77 4.48
N GLN A 301 16.99 4.18 5.40
CA GLN A 301 18.18 4.81 5.97
C GLN A 301 19.32 4.97 4.96
N GLY A 302 19.98 6.13 4.96
CA GLY A 302 21.13 6.40 4.08
C GLY A 302 20.76 6.57 2.61
N THR A 303 19.50 6.76 2.29
CA THR A 303 19.01 6.95 0.92
C THR A 303 18.89 8.43 0.54
N ASN A 304 18.76 8.69 -0.76
CA ASN A 304 18.55 10.00 -1.33
C ASN A 304 17.32 10.00 -2.25
N LEU A 305 16.63 11.15 -2.32
CA LEU A 305 15.65 11.40 -3.36
C LEU A 305 16.37 11.78 -4.66
N GLN A 306 15.91 11.21 -5.76
CA GLN A 306 16.30 11.55 -7.13
C GLN A 306 15.05 11.80 -7.96
N LYS A 307 15.23 12.35 -9.18
CA LYS A 307 14.15 12.63 -10.12
C LYS A 307 14.49 12.01 -11.48
N LEU A 308 13.47 11.41 -12.14
CA LEU A 308 13.53 10.85 -13.50
C LEU A 308 13.88 11.92 -14.52
#